data_e5305d9432aa4ca03edbb04de5312413
#
_entry.id   e5305d9432aa4ca03edbb04de5312413
#
_cell.length_a   1.000
_cell.length_b   1.000
_cell.length_c   1.000
_cell.angle_alpha   90.00
_cell.angle_beta   90.00
_cell.angle_gamma   90.00
#
_symmetry.space_group_name_H-M   'P 1'
#
loop_
_entity.id
_entity.type
_entity.pdbx_description
1 polymer ?
#
loop_
_entity_poly.entity_id
_entity_poly.type
_entity_poly.pdbx_seq_one_letter_code
_entity_poly.pdbx_strand_id
1 'polypeptide(L)'
;MILLAAFLGLTAVLQPSTGQTSGFAALSTDKADQQKEIVDKHNALRRGVMPTASNMLRMEWSPTAAENAKSWANECTLLHSPESRRTTTVGCGENLYMSTAPNSWSDAIQAWYNEVGNFMYGIGSTTPGAVTGHYTQVVWYKSYQIGCAVAFCPESEYNYFYVCHYCPAGNINTLIKTPYKSGAACGDCPNACDNGLCTNPCTYVNTYSNCPDLVKNYGCAQSVLKKYCLASCRCPTEII
;
A
#
# COMPACT_ATOMS: atom_id res chain seq x y z
N MET A 1 50.95 -45.99 -33.86
CA MET A 1 50.36 -45.85 -32.49
C MET A 1 49.86 -44.41 -32.32
N ILE A 2 48.54 -44.22 -32.42
CA ILE A 2 47.90 -42.92 -32.30
C ILE A 2 47.19 -42.94 -30.93
N LEU A 3 47.67 -42.11 -30.01
CA LEU A 3 47.04 -41.92 -28.71
C LEU A 3 45.85 -40.94 -28.86
N LEU A 4 44.62 -41.43 -28.67
CA LEU A 4 43.43 -40.59 -28.49
C LEU A 4 43.39 -40.13 -27.05
N ALA A 5 43.56 -38.83 -26.83
CA ALA A 5 43.26 -38.19 -25.56
C ALA A 5 41.77 -37.84 -25.48
N ALA A 6 41.01 -38.51 -24.62
CA ALA A 6 39.62 -38.21 -24.32
C ALA A 6 39.56 -37.05 -23.33
N PHE A 7 39.04 -35.87 -23.75
CA PHE A 7 38.68 -34.77 -22.85
C PHE A 7 37.32 -35.07 -22.23
N LEU A 8 37.30 -35.41 -20.96
CA LEU A 8 36.10 -35.40 -20.13
C LEU A 8 35.77 -33.93 -19.72
N GLY A 9 34.81 -33.33 -20.41
CA GLY A 9 34.26 -32.04 -20.01
C GLY A 9 33.41 -32.22 -18.75
N LEU A 10 33.86 -31.69 -17.62
CA LEU A 10 33.04 -31.53 -16.42
C LEU A 10 32.06 -30.39 -16.63
N THR A 11 30.81 -30.69 -16.93
CA THR A 11 29.71 -29.70 -16.87
C THR A 11 29.33 -29.51 -15.40
N ALA A 12 29.79 -28.44 -14.80
CA ALA A 12 29.31 -28.02 -13.49
C ALA A 12 27.84 -27.57 -13.63
N VAL A 13 26.91 -28.39 -13.18
CA VAL A 13 25.52 -28.01 -13.00
C VAL A 13 25.47 -27.11 -11.77
N LEU A 14 25.34 -25.80 -11.97
CA LEU A 14 25.06 -24.86 -10.90
C LEU A 14 23.66 -25.15 -10.34
N GLN A 15 23.59 -25.88 -9.24
CA GLN A 15 22.35 -26.04 -8.48
C GLN A 15 22.04 -24.70 -7.77
N PRO A 16 20.79 -24.16 -7.91
CA PRO A 16 20.40 -23.02 -7.12
C PRO A 16 20.55 -23.35 -5.62
N SER A 17 21.15 -22.45 -4.86
CA SER A 17 21.40 -22.70 -3.44
C SER A 17 20.05 -22.85 -2.71
N THR A 18 19.85 -23.97 -2.04
CA THR A 18 18.63 -24.31 -1.29
C THR A 18 18.24 -23.26 -0.22
N GLY A 19 19.18 -22.40 0.20
CA GLY A 19 18.93 -21.33 1.14
C GLY A 19 18.13 -20.12 0.58
N GLN A 20 18.31 -19.81 -0.71
CA GLN A 20 17.59 -18.69 -1.35
C GLN A 20 16.10 -19.01 -1.56
N THR A 21 15.80 -20.25 -1.94
CA THR A 21 14.41 -20.69 -2.14
C THR A 21 13.62 -20.79 -0.83
N SER A 22 14.26 -21.15 0.28
CA SER A 22 13.62 -21.21 1.60
C SER A 22 13.31 -19.81 2.15
N GLY A 23 14.20 -18.83 1.97
CA GLY A 23 13.98 -17.44 2.38
C GLY A 23 12.84 -16.79 1.63
N PHE A 24 12.76 -16.96 0.30
CA PHE A 24 11.67 -16.44 -0.52
C PHE A 24 10.30 -17.07 -0.15
N ALA A 25 10.26 -18.40 0.01
CA ALA A 25 9.05 -19.10 0.39
C ALA A 25 8.50 -18.67 1.76
N ALA A 26 9.37 -18.17 2.67
CA ALA A 26 8.95 -17.63 3.95
C ALA A 26 8.14 -16.35 3.81
N LEU A 27 8.41 -15.53 2.80
CA LEU A 27 7.79 -14.22 2.56
C LEU A 27 6.47 -14.28 1.79
N SER A 28 6.07 -15.46 1.28
CA SER A 28 4.86 -15.60 0.47
C SER A 28 3.62 -15.12 1.20
N THR A 29 2.89 -14.19 0.59
CA THR A 29 1.62 -13.67 1.08
C THR A 29 0.43 -14.60 0.83
N ASP A 30 0.66 -15.80 0.32
CA ASP A 30 -0.30 -16.91 0.39
C ASP A 30 -0.44 -17.42 1.84
N LYS A 31 0.49 -17.07 2.73
CA LYS A 31 0.50 -17.42 4.15
C LYS A 31 -0.22 -16.37 4.98
N ALA A 32 -1.12 -16.81 5.85
CA ALA A 32 -1.92 -15.91 6.70
C ALA A 32 -1.08 -15.13 7.72
N ASP A 33 0.05 -15.67 8.19
CA ASP A 33 0.98 -14.99 9.09
C ASP A 33 1.67 -13.80 8.41
N GLN A 34 2.02 -13.92 7.12
CA GLN A 34 2.60 -12.82 6.36
C GLN A 34 1.56 -11.73 6.04
N GLN A 35 0.33 -12.11 5.71
CA GLN A 35 -0.79 -11.16 5.56
C GLN A 35 -1.03 -10.38 6.86
N LYS A 36 -1.03 -11.11 7.99
CA LYS A 36 -1.19 -10.51 9.32
C LYS A 36 -0.05 -9.57 9.67
N GLU A 37 1.20 -9.95 9.40
CA GLU A 37 2.38 -9.10 9.62
C GLU A 37 2.24 -7.77 8.87
N ILE A 38 1.87 -7.82 7.59
CA ILE A 38 1.68 -6.63 6.75
C ILE A 38 0.61 -5.71 7.34
N VAL A 39 -0.57 -6.26 7.67
CA VAL A 39 -1.70 -5.48 8.21
C VAL A 39 -1.36 -4.89 9.58
N ASP A 40 -0.80 -5.69 10.47
CA ASP A 40 -0.45 -5.25 11.82
C ASP A 40 0.61 -4.16 11.81
N LYS A 41 1.65 -4.30 10.96
CA LYS A 41 2.69 -3.29 10.82
C LYS A 41 2.14 -1.97 10.32
N HIS A 42 1.30 -1.97 9.29
CA HIS A 42 0.64 -0.76 8.82
C HIS A 42 -0.21 -0.12 9.91
N ASN A 43 -1.03 -0.90 10.60
CA ASN A 43 -1.90 -0.38 11.65
C ASN A 43 -1.11 0.19 12.84
N ALA A 44 0.02 -0.43 13.20
CA ALA A 44 0.90 0.10 14.25
C ALA A 44 1.46 1.47 13.86
N LEU A 45 1.96 1.62 12.63
CA LEU A 45 2.51 2.88 12.12
C LEU A 45 1.43 3.97 11.99
N ARG A 46 0.24 3.63 11.53
CA ARG A 46 -0.90 4.54 11.38
C ARG A 46 -1.40 5.09 12.73
N ARG A 47 -1.35 4.27 13.80
CA ARG A 47 -1.64 4.72 15.18
C ARG A 47 -0.61 5.70 15.71
N GLY A 48 0.65 5.53 15.29
CA GLY A 48 1.79 6.30 15.79
C GLY A 48 2.05 7.62 15.06
N VAL A 49 1.19 8.05 14.12
CA VAL A 49 1.45 9.29 13.37
C VAL A 49 1.43 10.54 14.26
N MET A 50 2.25 11.51 13.92
CA MET A 50 2.33 12.81 14.58
C MET A 50 2.22 13.94 13.54
N PRO A 51 1.24 14.87 13.72
CA PRO A 51 0.19 14.93 14.77
C PRO A 51 -0.74 13.70 14.71
N THR A 52 -1.44 13.41 15.80
CA THR A 52 -2.43 12.33 15.85
C THR A 52 -3.55 12.54 14.83
N ALA A 53 -4.07 11.45 14.28
CA ALA A 53 -5.11 11.47 13.25
C ALA A 53 -6.51 11.24 13.83
N SER A 54 -7.50 12.09 13.45
CA SER A 54 -8.89 11.92 13.89
C SER A 54 -9.71 10.98 13.02
N ASN A 55 -9.27 10.72 11.77
CA ASN A 55 -10.03 10.00 10.75
C ASN A 55 -9.28 8.82 10.13
N MET A 56 -8.22 8.31 10.76
CA MET A 56 -7.38 7.26 10.21
C MET A 56 -8.10 5.92 10.19
N LEU A 57 -8.40 5.38 9.01
CA LEU A 57 -8.99 4.05 8.87
C LEU A 57 -8.01 2.95 9.22
N ARG A 58 -8.50 1.89 9.85
CA ARG A 58 -7.78 0.63 10.07
C ARG A 58 -7.59 -0.09 8.74
N MET A 59 -6.36 -0.56 8.49
CA MET A 59 -6.06 -1.41 7.33
C MET A 59 -6.61 -2.81 7.53
N GLU A 60 -7.09 -3.40 6.43
CA GLU A 60 -7.55 -4.78 6.32
C GLU A 60 -6.95 -5.43 5.06
N TRP A 61 -6.72 -6.75 5.13
CA TRP A 61 -6.21 -7.48 3.98
C TRP A 61 -7.25 -7.59 2.87
N SER A 62 -6.81 -7.33 1.62
CA SER A 62 -7.62 -7.47 0.42
C SER A 62 -7.03 -8.55 -0.50
N PRO A 63 -7.67 -9.73 -0.62
CA PRO A 63 -7.21 -10.76 -1.54
C PRO A 63 -7.13 -10.30 -2.98
N THR A 64 -8.08 -9.48 -3.44
CA THR A 64 -8.10 -8.95 -4.81
C THR A 64 -6.90 -8.02 -5.06
N ALA A 65 -6.60 -7.12 -4.12
CA ALA A 65 -5.42 -6.25 -4.24
C ALA A 65 -4.12 -7.08 -4.20
N ALA A 66 -4.06 -8.14 -3.38
CA ALA A 66 -2.91 -9.04 -3.30
C ALA A 66 -2.67 -9.80 -4.61
N GLU A 67 -3.73 -10.30 -5.26
CA GLU A 67 -3.63 -10.97 -6.55
C GLU A 67 -3.14 -10.02 -7.65
N ASN A 68 -3.65 -8.79 -7.69
CA ASN A 68 -3.15 -7.76 -8.60
C ASN A 68 -1.66 -7.45 -8.35
N ALA A 69 -1.27 -7.29 -7.08
CA ALA A 69 0.12 -7.07 -6.70
C ALA A 69 1.02 -8.27 -7.10
N LYS A 70 0.54 -9.51 -6.91
CA LYS A 70 1.24 -10.75 -7.27
C LYS A 70 1.44 -10.86 -8.79
N SER A 71 0.38 -10.54 -9.55
CA SER A 71 0.46 -10.52 -11.01
C SER A 71 1.51 -9.53 -11.50
N TRP A 72 1.58 -8.34 -10.91
CA TRP A 72 2.56 -7.33 -11.28
C TRP A 72 3.99 -7.67 -10.82
N ALA A 73 4.14 -8.11 -9.57
CA ALA A 73 5.45 -8.49 -9.03
C ALA A 73 6.15 -9.55 -9.89
N ASN A 74 5.39 -10.54 -10.38
CA ASN A 74 5.91 -11.62 -11.21
C ASN A 74 6.40 -11.16 -12.60
N GLU A 75 6.06 -9.94 -13.04
CA GLU A 75 6.61 -9.38 -14.28
C GLU A 75 8.05 -8.88 -14.11
N CYS A 76 8.55 -8.76 -12.87
CA CYS A 76 9.92 -8.36 -12.55
C CYS A 76 10.39 -7.06 -13.25
N THR A 77 9.47 -6.14 -13.48
CA THR A 77 9.76 -4.88 -14.19
C THR A 77 10.53 -3.88 -13.32
N LEU A 78 10.44 -4.01 -11.99
CA LEU A 78 10.95 -3.07 -10.98
C LEU A 78 10.38 -1.64 -11.12
N LEU A 79 9.26 -1.49 -11.80
CA LEU A 79 8.58 -0.23 -12.08
C LEU A 79 7.15 -0.25 -11.52
N HIS A 80 6.56 0.94 -11.37
CA HIS A 80 5.14 1.06 -11.03
C HIS A 80 4.24 0.43 -12.10
N SER A 81 3.19 -0.25 -11.63
CA SER A 81 2.15 -0.81 -12.50
C SER A 81 1.30 0.30 -13.13
N PRO A 82 0.77 0.11 -14.35
CA PRO A 82 -0.28 0.98 -14.86
C PRO A 82 -1.54 0.86 -13.98
N GLU A 83 -2.32 1.95 -13.90
CA GLU A 83 -3.52 1.99 -13.03
C GLU A 83 -4.51 0.85 -13.30
N SER A 84 -4.63 0.43 -14.56
CA SER A 84 -5.49 -0.69 -14.95
C SER A 84 -5.11 -2.03 -14.32
N ARG A 85 -3.84 -2.19 -13.87
CA ARG A 85 -3.33 -3.42 -13.24
C ARG A 85 -3.47 -3.40 -11.72
N ARG A 86 -3.83 -2.26 -11.12
CA ARG A 86 -4.04 -2.09 -9.68
C ARG A 86 -5.43 -1.54 -9.35
N THR A 87 -6.46 -2.07 -10.02
CA THR A 87 -7.86 -1.71 -9.78
C THR A 87 -8.61 -2.89 -9.17
N THR A 88 -9.34 -2.64 -8.09
CA THR A 88 -10.32 -3.56 -7.49
C THR A 88 -11.72 -3.08 -7.88
N THR A 89 -12.61 -2.79 -6.92
CA THR A 89 -13.83 -2.00 -7.17
C THR A 89 -13.53 -0.51 -7.29
N VAL A 90 -12.32 -0.10 -6.88
CA VAL A 90 -11.78 1.26 -6.94
C VAL A 90 -10.31 1.20 -7.40
N GLY A 91 -9.78 2.32 -7.90
CA GLY A 91 -8.35 2.44 -8.17
C GLY A 91 -7.54 2.40 -6.89
N CYS A 92 -6.38 1.75 -6.94
CA CYS A 92 -5.48 1.60 -5.80
C CYS A 92 -4.16 2.34 -6.04
N GLY A 93 -3.54 2.83 -4.96
CA GLY A 93 -2.17 3.30 -4.93
C GLY A 93 -1.18 2.13 -4.83
N GLU A 94 0.10 2.42 -4.94
CA GLU A 94 1.13 1.39 -4.96
C GLU A 94 2.41 1.87 -4.28
N ASN A 95 2.99 1.03 -3.43
CA ASN A 95 4.38 1.17 -2.97
C ASN A 95 5.20 -0.01 -3.46
N LEU A 96 6.43 0.27 -3.87
CA LEU A 96 7.42 -0.69 -4.34
C LEU A 96 8.62 -0.70 -3.40
N TYR A 97 9.17 -1.90 -3.15
CA TYR A 97 10.44 -2.06 -2.45
C TYR A 97 11.28 -3.12 -3.17
N MET A 98 12.55 -2.83 -3.35
CA MET A 98 13.48 -3.70 -4.07
C MET A 98 14.66 -4.03 -3.16
N SER A 99 15.11 -5.29 -3.20
CA SER A 99 16.23 -5.74 -2.39
C SER A 99 17.02 -6.84 -3.07
N THR A 100 18.32 -6.91 -2.81
CA THR A 100 19.20 -8.01 -3.24
C THR A 100 19.11 -9.22 -2.32
N ALA A 101 18.53 -9.06 -1.12
CA ALA A 101 18.33 -10.10 -0.13
C ALA A 101 16.87 -10.17 0.34
N PRO A 102 16.39 -11.32 0.86
CA PRO A 102 15.04 -11.41 1.41
C PRO A 102 14.96 -10.61 2.70
N ASN A 103 14.12 -9.57 2.73
CA ASN A 103 13.80 -8.77 3.90
C ASN A 103 12.39 -9.11 4.40
N SER A 104 12.13 -8.96 5.70
CA SER A 104 10.78 -9.13 6.23
C SER A 104 9.83 -8.08 5.67
N TRP A 105 8.53 -8.35 5.68
CA TRP A 105 7.52 -7.35 5.35
C TRP A 105 7.59 -6.15 6.28
N SER A 106 7.88 -6.38 7.55
CA SER A 106 8.08 -5.31 8.54
C SER A 106 9.23 -4.37 8.15
N ASP A 107 10.33 -4.89 7.61
CA ASP A 107 11.47 -4.07 7.16
C ASP A 107 11.12 -3.24 5.92
N ALA A 108 10.47 -3.84 4.92
CA ALA A 108 10.04 -3.14 3.71
C ALA A 108 9.06 -2.00 4.05
N ILE A 109 8.05 -2.28 4.88
CA ILE A 109 7.05 -1.28 5.30
C ILE A 109 7.70 -0.19 6.16
N GLN A 110 8.66 -0.56 7.03
CA GLN A 110 9.41 0.41 7.82
C GLN A 110 10.26 1.32 6.95
N ALA A 111 10.87 0.81 5.88
CA ALA A 111 11.63 1.61 4.92
C ALA A 111 10.74 2.69 4.27
N TRP A 112 9.53 2.33 3.84
CA TRP A 112 8.56 3.32 3.33
C TRP A 112 8.17 4.36 4.38
N TYR A 113 7.93 3.92 5.62
CA TYR A 113 7.55 4.84 6.70
C TYR A 113 8.69 5.78 7.09
N ASN A 114 9.95 5.36 6.99
CA ASN A 114 11.12 6.15 7.39
C ASN A 114 11.28 7.44 6.56
N GLU A 115 10.62 7.55 5.40
CA GLU A 115 10.54 8.81 4.64
C GLU A 115 9.89 9.94 5.45
N VAL A 116 9.21 9.64 6.57
CA VAL A 116 8.69 10.63 7.53
C VAL A 116 9.78 11.59 8.00
N GLY A 117 11.05 11.17 8.02
CA GLY A 117 12.19 12.04 8.36
C GLY A 117 12.35 13.25 7.42
N ASN A 118 11.82 13.16 6.19
CA ASN A 118 11.81 14.24 5.20
C ASN A 118 10.41 14.85 5.00
N PHE A 119 9.45 14.57 5.86
CA PHE A 119 8.08 15.04 5.73
C PHE A 119 7.64 15.83 6.96
N MET A 120 6.99 16.97 6.74
CA MET A 120 6.33 17.74 7.80
C MET A 120 4.85 17.90 7.46
N TYR A 121 3.98 17.48 8.39
CA TYR A 121 2.54 17.61 8.23
C TYR A 121 2.11 19.06 7.95
N GLY A 122 1.28 19.26 6.94
CA GLY A 122 0.84 20.59 6.48
C GLY A 122 1.80 21.29 5.51
N ILE A 123 3.07 20.88 5.48
CA ILE A 123 4.10 21.46 4.58
C ILE A 123 4.41 20.50 3.42
N GLY A 124 4.52 19.20 3.69
CA GLY A 124 4.96 18.19 2.74
C GLY A 124 6.44 17.86 2.89
N SER A 125 7.14 17.58 1.80
CA SER A 125 8.58 17.32 1.82
C SER A 125 9.36 18.54 2.34
N THR A 126 10.24 18.32 3.29
CA THR A 126 11.11 19.36 3.91
C THR A 126 12.47 19.44 3.23
N THR A 127 12.81 18.44 2.44
CA THR A 127 14.09 18.36 1.71
C THR A 127 13.81 18.36 0.21
N PRO A 128 14.34 19.31 -0.57
CA PRO A 128 14.16 19.34 -2.03
C PRO A 128 14.56 18.01 -2.69
N GLY A 129 13.66 17.44 -3.48
CA GLY A 129 13.89 16.18 -4.19
C GLY A 129 13.78 14.91 -3.34
N ALA A 130 13.56 15.02 -2.02
CA ALA A 130 13.36 13.84 -1.18
C ALA A 130 12.02 13.16 -1.50
N VAL A 131 12.06 11.83 -1.60
CA VAL A 131 10.87 11.01 -1.76
C VAL A 131 10.13 10.94 -0.42
N THR A 132 8.83 11.18 -0.43
CA THR A 132 7.93 11.08 0.73
C THR A 132 6.63 10.36 0.38
N GLY A 133 6.51 9.91 -0.88
CA GLY A 133 5.28 9.31 -1.41
C GLY A 133 4.97 7.95 -0.82
N HIS A 134 5.97 7.16 -0.45
CA HIS A 134 5.72 5.87 0.19
C HIS A 134 5.18 6.07 1.61
N TYR A 135 5.77 6.98 2.39
CA TYR A 135 5.26 7.34 3.71
C TYR A 135 3.81 7.83 3.65
N THR A 136 3.52 8.81 2.79
CA THR A 136 2.17 9.38 2.71
C THR A 136 1.13 8.35 2.29
N GLN A 137 1.49 7.37 1.43
CA GLN A 137 0.61 6.25 1.09
C GLN A 137 0.39 5.31 2.29
N VAL A 138 1.41 4.95 3.05
CA VAL A 138 1.28 4.12 4.27
C VAL A 138 0.30 4.74 5.27
N VAL A 139 0.35 6.07 5.45
CA VAL A 139 -0.48 6.81 6.40
C VAL A 139 -1.67 7.51 5.76
N TRP A 140 -2.03 7.19 4.52
CA TRP A 140 -3.20 7.77 3.87
C TRP A 140 -4.47 7.33 4.56
N TYR A 141 -5.19 8.28 5.14
CA TYR A 141 -6.31 7.99 6.05
C TYR A 141 -7.38 7.09 5.43
N LYS A 142 -7.70 7.32 4.16
CA LYS A 142 -8.81 6.68 3.44
C LYS A 142 -8.46 5.31 2.85
N SER A 143 -7.18 5.00 2.63
CA SER A 143 -6.76 3.67 2.19
C SER A 143 -6.95 2.70 3.35
N TYR A 144 -7.92 1.80 3.26
CA TYR A 144 -8.26 0.83 4.32
C TYR A 144 -8.06 -0.62 3.89
N GLN A 145 -7.87 -0.87 2.62
CA GLN A 145 -7.55 -2.21 2.09
C GLN A 145 -6.13 -2.25 1.57
N ILE A 146 -5.43 -3.33 1.88
CA ILE A 146 -4.07 -3.57 1.41
C ILE A 146 -3.92 -5.00 0.92
N GLY A 147 -3.23 -5.16 -0.19
CA GLY A 147 -2.80 -6.46 -0.69
C GLY A 147 -1.40 -6.36 -1.25
N CYS A 148 -0.53 -7.29 -0.86
CA CYS A 148 0.89 -7.26 -1.21
C CYS A 148 1.34 -8.61 -1.77
N ALA A 149 2.40 -8.59 -2.56
CA ALA A 149 3.12 -9.76 -3.00
C ALA A 149 4.60 -9.46 -3.20
N VAL A 150 5.43 -10.48 -3.13
CA VAL A 150 6.85 -10.41 -3.45
C VAL A 150 7.17 -11.44 -4.53
N ALA A 151 8.00 -11.06 -5.50
CA ALA A 151 8.55 -11.95 -6.52
C ALA A 151 10.07 -12.09 -6.38
N PHE A 152 10.58 -13.26 -6.77
CA PHE A 152 12.02 -13.47 -6.94
C PHE A 152 12.38 -13.27 -8.41
N CYS A 153 13.24 -12.29 -8.70
CA CYS A 153 13.62 -11.83 -10.04
C CYS A 153 15.13 -12.04 -10.25
N PRO A 154 15.60 -13.26 -10.56
CA PRO A 154 17.03 -13.59 -10.56
C PRO A 154 17.83 -12.83 -11.63
N GLU A 155 17.18 -12.41 -12.72
CA GLU A 155 17.83 -11.70 -13.82
C GLU A 155 17.84 -10.17 -13.64
N SER A 156 17.24 -9.66 -12.53
CA SER A 156 17.15 -8.24 -12.24
C SER A 156 18.27 -7.78 -11.30
N GLU A 157 18.58 -6.48 -11.30
CA GLU A 157 19.54 -5.86 -10.38
C GLU A 157 19.18 -6.13 -8.91
N TYR A 158 17.87 -6.10 -8.61
CA TYR A 158 17.32 -6.47 -7.30
C TYR A 158 16.55 -7.78 -7.44
N ASN A 159 16.99 -8.82 -6.72
CA ASN A 159 16.40 -10.15 -6.83
C ASN A 159 15.04 -10.28 -6.16
N TYR A 160 14.66 -9.37 -5.27
CA TYR A 160 13.38 -9.38 -4.56
C TYR A 160 12.60 -8.11 -4.87
N PHE A 161 11.43 -8.29 -5.47
CA PHE A 161 10.54 -7.21 -5.86
C PHE A 161 9.24 -7.30 -5.06
N TYR A 162 9.05 -6.36 -4.14
CA TYR A 162 7.89 -6.25 -3.26
C TYR A 162 6.92 -5.21 -3.82
N VAL A 163 5.67 -5.57 -3.93
CA VAL A 163 4.60 -4.73 -4.44
C VAL A 163 3.45 -4.72 -3.44
N CYS A 164 3.00 -3.54 -2.99
CA CYS A 164 1.80 -3.37 -2.19
C CYS A 164 0.83 -2.43 -2.87
N HIS A 165 -0.44 -2.85 -2.99
CA HIS A 165 -1.55 -2.04 -3.49
C HIS A 165 -2.43 -1.58 -2.33
N TYR A 166 -2.76 -0.29 -2.31
CA TYR A 166 -3.54 0.39 -1.27
C TYR A 166 -4.86 0.88 -1.84
N CYS A 167 -5.98 0.43 -1.33
CA CYS A 167 -7.29 0.74 -1.89
C CYS A 167 -8.23 1.36 -0.84
N PRO A 168 -8.92 2.46 -1.20
CA PRO A 168 -8.71 3.33 -2.36
C PRO A 168 -7.31 3.93 -2.42
N ALA A 169 -6.92 4.43 -3.61
CA ALA A 169 -5.63 5.09 -3.80
C ALA A 169 -5.47 6.31 -2.88
N GLY A 170 -4.26 6.48 -2.35
CA GLY A 170 -3.83 7.69 -1.67
C GLY A 170 -3.11 8.68 -2.58
N ASN A 171 -2.29 9.51 -1.96
CA ASN A 171 -1.37 10.43 -2.63
C ASN A 171 -2.05 11.39 -3.63
N ILE A 172 -3.26 11.86 -3.29
CA ILE A 172 -3.95 12.89 -4.07
C ILE A 172 -3.15 14.19 -3.94
N ASN A 173 -2.68 14.74 -5.06
CA ASN A 173 -1.76 15.90 -5.11
C ASN A 173 -2.21 17.09 -4.25
N THR A 174 -3.50 17.39 -4.24
CA THR A 174 -4.06 18.51 -3.46
C THR A 174 -4.03 18.28 -1.94
N LEU A 175 -3.93 17.02 -1.49
CA LEU A 175 -3.99 16.59 -0.10
C LEU A 175 -2.68 15.95 0.39
N ILE A 176 -1.67 15.82 -0.46
CA ILE A 176 -0.42 15.10 -0.14
C ILE A 176 0.27 15.63 1.11
N LYS A 177 0.11 16.91 1.43
CA LYS A 177 0.69 17.56 2.61
C LYS A 177 -0.05 17.24 3.91
N THR A 178 -1.30 16.75 3.80
CA THR A 178 -2.17 16.40 4.92
C THR A 178 -2.83 15.05 4.65
N PRO A 179 -2.05 13.94 4.69
CA PRO A 179 -2.51 12.60 4.30
C PRO A 179 -3.59 12.03 5.24
N TYR A 180 -3.92 12.74 6.30
CA TYR A 180 -5.00 12.47 7.24
C TYR A 180 -5.43 13.79 7.90
N LYS A 181 -6.56 13.80 8.62
CA LYS A 181 -7.00 14.95 9.41
C LYS A 181 -6.38 14.89 10.81
N SER A 182 -5.67 15.94 11.20
CA SER A 182 -5.10 16.04 12.55
C SER A 182 -6.20 16.27 13.59
N GLY A 183 -6.08 15.60 14.72
CA GLY A 183 -7.01 15.72 15.84
C GLY A 183 -6.87 14.57 16.82
N ALA A 184 -7.74 14.52 17.82
CA ALA A 184 -7.79 13.40 18.76
C ALA A 184 -8.06 12.08 18.01
N ALA A 185 -7.34 11.02 18.37
CA ALA A 185 -7.54 9.71 17.75
C ALA A 185 -9.02 9.31 17.78
N CYS A 186 -9.53 8.83 16.64
CA CYS A 186 -10.95 8.52 16.42
C CYS A 186 -11.93 9.71 16.61
N GLY A 187 -11.46 10.95 16.58
CA GLY A 187 -12.33 12.12 16.76
C GLY A 187 -13.46 12.20 15.72
N ASP A 188 -13.24 11.72 14.51
CA ASP A 188 -14.24 11.67 13.43
C ASP A 188 -15.04 10.34 13.40
N CYS A 189 -14.72 9.37 14.25
CA CYS A 189 -15.37 8.06 14.31
C CYS A 189 -15.58 7.56 15.76
N PRO A 190 -16.15 8.34 16.68
CA PRO A 190 -16.17 7.99 18.10
C PRO A 190 -16.93 6.69 18.41
N ASN A 191 -17.91 6.33 17.56
CA ASN A 191 -18.70 5.10 17.70
C ASN A 191 -18.15 3.90 16.90
N ALA A 192 -17.06 4.10 16.15
CA ALA A 192 -16.43 3.10 15.30
C ALA A 192 -14.90 3.18 15.43
N CYS A 193 -14.43 3.11 16.67
CA CYS A 193 -13.02 3.24 17.02
C CYS A 193 -12.47 1.90 17.54
N ASP A 194 -11.39 1.43 16.93
CA ASP A 194 -10.63 0.28 17.40
C ASP A 194 -9.18 0.70 17.67
N ASN A 195 -8.84 0.83 18.95
CA ASN A 195 -7.49 1.16 19.39
C ASN A 195 -6.86 2.34 18.61
N GLY A 196 -7.63 3.45 18.48
CA GLY A 196 -7.19 4.69 17.85
C GLY A 196 -7.31 4.74 16.32
N LEU A 197 -7.90 3.72 15.68
CA LEU A 197 -8.19 3.69 14.25
C LEU A 197 -9.69 3.55 14.00
N CYS A 198 -10.20 4.23 12.98
CA CYS A 198 -11.60 4.13 12.55
C CYS A 198 -11.88 2.80 11.84
N THR A 199 -13.06 2.24 12.06
CA THR A 199 -13.48 0.95 11.47
C THR A 199 -14.71 1.06 10.57
N ASN A 200 -15.10 2.28 10.21
CA ASN A 200 -16.29 2.60 9.42
C ASN A 200 -15.96 3.28 8.09
N PRO A 201 -15.26 2.61 7.14
CA PRO A 201 -15.01 3.20 5.83
C PRO A 201 -16.31 3.38 5.08
N CYS A 202 -16.46 4.52 4.38
CA CYS A 202 -17.50 4.68 3.39
C CYS A 202 -17.19 3.83 2.16
N THR A 203 -18.09 2.94 1.77
CA THR A 203 -17.94 2.08 0.59
C THR A 203 -18.41 2.74 -0.71
N TYR A 204 -18.97 3.94 -0.62
CA TYR A 204 -19.37 4.75 -1.77
C TYR A 204 -18.27 5.74 -2.15
N VAL A 205 -18.30 6.20 -3.39
CA VAL A 205 -17.34 7.19 -3.91
C VAL A 205 -18.12 8.42 -4.43
N ASN A 206 -17.58 9.59 -4.16
CA ASN A 206 -18.03 10.83 -4.79
C ASN A 206 -17.38 10.95 -6.18
N THR A 207 -18.15 11.32 -7.20
CA THR A 207 -17.63 11.58 -8.55
C THR A 207 -16.81 12.87 -8.58
N TYR A 208 -17.18 13.85 -7.74
CA TYR A 208 -16.53 15.17 -7.70
C TYR A 208 -15.98 15.48 -6.32
N SER A 209 -14.83 16.15 -6.27
CA SER A 209 -14.15 16.51 -5.02
C SER A 209 -14.91 17.54 -4.18
N ASN A 210 -15.75 18.36 -4.78
CA ASN A 210 -16.59 19.38 -4.11
C ASN A 210 -17.94 18.83 -3.60
N CYS A 211 -18.19 17.53 -3.71
CA CYS A 211 -19.41 16.91 -3.20
C CYS A 211 -19.73 17.22 -1.73
N PRO A 212 -18.75 17.21 -0.80
CA PRO A 212 -19.04 17.55 0.60
C PRO A 212 -19.66 18.96 0.73
N ASP A 213 -19.12 19.97 0.04
CA ASP A 213 -19.61 21.32 0.08
C ASP A 213 -20.99 21.45 -0.60
N LEU A 214 -21.19 20.77 -1.72
CA LEU A 214 -22.47 20.77 -2.41
C LEU A 214 -23.57 20.13 -1.56
N VAL A 215 -23.29 19.01 -0.91
CA VAL A 215 -24.27 18.34 -0.04
C VAL A 215 -24.55 19.16 1.21
N LYS A 216 -23.54 19.81 1.79
CA LYS A 216 -23.71 20.72 2.93
C LYS A 216 -24.62 21.89 2.62
N ASN A 217 -24.51 22.48 1.40
CA ASN A 217 -25.24 23.68 1.00
C ASN A 217 -26.64 23.39 0.44
N TYR A 218 -26.81 22.27 -0.25
CA TYR A 218 -28.03 21.97 -1.01
C TYR A 218 -28.77 20.72 -0.54
N GLY A 219 -28.16 19.90 0.32
CA GLY A 219 -28.72 18.64 0.80
C GLY A 219 -28.78 17.54 -0.29
N CYS A 220 -29.06 16.33 0.12
CA CYS A 220 -29.15 15.16 -0.77
C CYS A 220 -30.53 14.96 -1.43
N ALA A 221 -31.47 15.92 -1.33
CA ALA A 221 -32.76 15.78 -1.98
C ALA A 221 -32.67 15.87 -3.53
N GLN A 222 -31.69 16.61 -4.03
CA GLN A 222 -31.49 16.79 -5.48
C GLN A 222 -30.99 15.53 -6.17
N SER A 223 -31.59 15.16 -7.29
CA SER A 223 -31.26 13.94 -8.06
C SER A 223 -29.81 13.90 -8.54
N VAL A 224 -29.26 15.07 -8.92
CA VAL A 224 -27.86 15.23 -9.34
C VAL A 224 -26.90 14.86 -8.19
N LEU A 225 -27.14 15.36 -6.96
CA LEU A 225 -26.30 15.05 -5.82
C LEU A 225 -26.43 13.59 -5.38
N LYS A 226 -27.64 13.03 -5.42
CA LYS A 226 -27.84 11.58 -5.19
C LYS A 226 -27.07 10.70 -6.16
N LYS A 227 -26.88 11.15 -7.41
CA LYS A 227 -26.19 10.39 -8.45
C LYS A 227 -24.66 10.52 -8.36
N TYR A 228 -24.16 11.73 -8.12
CA TYR A 228 -22.73 12.02 -8.26
C TYR A 228 -22.00 12.20 -6.93
N CYS A 229 -22.72 12.42 -5.83
CA CYS A 229 -22.17 12.62 -4.49
C CYS A 229 -22.57 11.49 -3.53
N LEU A 230 -22.43 10.24 -4.01
CA LEU A 230 -22.91 9.06 -3.28
C LEU A 230 -22.31 8.94 -1.88
N ALA A 231 -21.00 9.11 -1.75
CA ALA A 231 -20.34 9.04 -0.44
C ALA A 231 -20.89 10.11 0.51
N SER A 232 -20.91 11.39 0.09
CA SER A 232 -21.44 12.48 0.91
C SER A 232 -22.92 12.35 1.26
N CYS A 233 -23.70 11.64 0.43
CA CYS A 233 -25.13 11.46 0.70
C CYS A 233 -25.48 10.18 1.48
N ARG A 234 -24.65 9.15 1.43
CA ARG A 234 -24.96 7.84 2.02
C ARG A 234 -24.11 7.49 3.23
N CYS A 235 -23.06 8.24 3.45
CA CYS A 235 -22.11 8.02 4.53
C CYS A 235 -22.09 9.22 5.51
N PRO A 236 -23.12 9.38 6.34
CA PRO A 236 -23.22 10.53 7.23
C PRO A 236 -22.26 10.46 8.44
N THR A 237 -21.78 9.25 8.79
CA THR A 237 -20.93 8.97 9.96
C THR A 237 -19.68 8.20 9.62
N GLU A 238 -19.57 7.71 8.41
CA GLU A 238 -18.42 6.94 7.92
C GLU A 238 -17.32 7.87 7.43
N ILE A 239 -16.11 7.35 7.40
CA ILE A 239 -14.95 8.08 6.86
C ILE A 239 -15.01 8.09 5.33
N ILE A 240 -15.13 9.30 4.76
CA ILE A 240 -15.26 9.54 3.31
C ILE A 240 -13.91 9.91 2.70
#